data_e7055c553fac25a86098177c5425f413
#
_entry.id   e7055c553fac25a86098177c5425f413
#
_cell.length_a   1.000
_cell.length_b   1.000
_cell.length_c   1.000
_cell.angle_alpha   90.00
_cell.angle_beta   90.00
_cell.angle_gamma   90.00
#
_symmetry.space_group_name_H-M   'P 1'
#
loop_
_entity.id
_entity.type
_entity.pdbx_description
1 polymer ?
#
loop_
_entity_poly.entity_id
_entity_poly.type
_entity_poly.pdbx_seq_one_letter_code
_entity_poly.pdbx_strand_id
1 'polypeptide(L)'
;MLAQSEFLSQLQLQSYKAFQRNGVVIYGDADWQNALIADFHQKQQNQTWFSVGEWQLENAHCVNAKQGNMLLGRECDVLLFDARKKLDANSFTSALGALVGGGLLIVVANKNQEVDEAGLWLQTQWQQLTVIEENLSLPPLPVFIQAERAHQFSEQTEAVSFIEKVVTGHRKRPLVLTADRGRGKTSALGIACAQLLEQKPLRILVTAPSIKAVEPVYQHAQRMLSTAQRVKKDRLEAGQGYIQFIASDELLSTLPECDLLLVDEAAAIPVPMLKQITEQYHRLVFSTTIHGYEGCGRGFTLKFVDWLQKQRPGTKLCHLQQPIRWAVNDNLESWLYQAFLLDAELT
;
A
#
# COMPACT_ATOMS: atom_id res chain seq x y z
N MET A 1 15.98 30.52 0.34
CA MET A 1 16.46 29.12 0.26
C MET A 1 16.70 28.50 1.62
N LEU A 2 17.59 29.00 2.48
CA LEU A 2 17.82 28.45 3.84
C LEU A 2 16.53 28.39 4.67
N ALA A 3 15.70 29.42 4.63
CA ALA A 3 14.43 29.47 5.35
C ALA A 3 13.41 28.43 4.84
N GLN A 4 13.34 28.19 3.55
CA GLN A 4 12.44 27.19 2.94
C GLN A 4 12.87 25.76 3.29
N SER A 5 14.16 25.46 3.22
CA SER A 5 14.67 24.13 3.62
C SER A 5 14.49 23.88 5.13
N GLU A 6 14.68 24.90 5.96
CA GLU A 6 14.39 24.79 7.39
C GLU A 6 12.90 24.56 7.66
N PHE A 7 12.04 25.26 6.92
CA PHE A 7 10.59 25.03 6.98
C PHE A 7 10.22 23.58 6.64
N LEU A 8 10.78 23.00 5.57
CA LEU A 8 10.56 21.59 5.22
C LEU A 8 11.02 20.66 6.35
N SER A 9 12.15 20.94 6.98
CA SER A 9 12.67 20.15 8.09
C SER A 9 11.74 20.23 9.32
N GLN A 10 11.23 21.40 9.63
CA GLN A 10 10.29 21.60 10.74
C GLN A 10 8.92 20.94 10.45
N LEU A 11 8.43 21.06 9.23
CA LEU A 11 7.18 20.40 8.79
C LEU A 11 7.32 18.87 8.93
N GLN A 12 8.44 18.30 8.47
CA GLN A 12 8.66 16.88 8.59
C GLN A 12 8.80 16.42 10.04
N LEU A 13 9.47 17.18 10.89
CA LEU A 13 9.58 16.87 12.32
C LEU A 13 8.19 16.86 13.00
N GLN A 14 7.32 17.81 12.66
CA GLN A 14 5.95 17.83 13.16
C GLN A 14 5.13 16.65 12.63
N SER A 15 5.26 16.33 11.34
CA SER A 15 4.64 15.16 10.72
C SER A 15 5.04 13.87 11.42
N TYR A 16 6.32 13.71 11.71
CA TYR A 16 6.86 12.56 12.43
C TYR A 16 6.27 12.42 13.84
N LYS A 17 6.19 13.53 14.59
CA LYS A 17 5.59 13.54 15.94
C LYS A 17 4.10 13.18 15.92
N ALA A 18 3.37 13.61 14.91
CA ALA A 18 1.95 13.32 14.73
C ALA A 18 1.68 11.97 14.05
N PHE A 19 2.72 11.30 13.51
CA PHE A 19 2.59 10.10 12.69
C PHE A 19 1.68 10.31 11.47
N GLN A 20 1.60 11.54 10.96
CA GLN A 20 0.83 11.93 9.78
C GLN A 20 1.75 12.19 8.60
N ARG A 21 1.25 11.96 7.39
CA ARG A 21 1.93 12.35 6.16
C ARG A 21 1.51 13.74 5.74
N ASN A 22 2.43 14.48 5.15
CA ASN A 22 2.16 15.80 4.62
C ASN A 22 2.61 15.94 3.19
N GLY A 23 1.96 16.85 2.47
CA GLY A 23 2.29 17.20 1.10
C GLY A 23 2.70 18.66 0.98
N VAL A 24 3.75 18.89 0.20
CA VAL A 24 4.25 20.22 -0.17
C VAL A 24 4.33 20.31 -1.69
N VAL A 25 3.90 21.43 -2.24
CA VAL A 25 4.10 21.75 -3.65
C VAL A 25 5.07 22.92 -3.76
N ILE A 26 6.08 22.78 -4.60
CA ILE A 26 7.16 23.75 -4.79
C ILE A 26 7.04 24.37 -6.18
N TYR A 27 6.86 25.70 -6.23
CA TYR A 27 6.84 26.49 -7.44
C TYR A 27 8.01 27.49 -7.50
N GLY A 28 8.75 27.50 -8.58
CA GLY A 28 9.88 28.39 -8.81
C GLY A 28 10.60 28.04 -10.10
N ASP A 29 11.71 28.72 -10.38
CA ASP A 29 12.56 28.30 -11.48
C ASP A 29 13.33 27.01 -11.17
N ALA A 30 13.87 26.38 -12.23
CA ALA A 30 14.49 25.07 -12.10
C ALA A 30 15.75 25.11 -11.20
N ASP A 31 16.54 26.18 -11.24
CA ASP A 31 17.77 26.28 -10.48
C ASP A 31 17.48 26.45 -9.00
N TRP A 32 16.49 27.27 -8.67
CA TRP A 32 16.05 27.44 -7.30
C TRP A 32 15.41 26.14 -6.71
N GLN A 33 14.55 25.46 -7.51
CA GLN A 33 13.96 24.19 -7.11
C GLN A 33 15.04 23.14 -6.85
N ASN A 34 16.03 23.02 -7.77
CA ASN A 34 17.15 22.09 -7.62
C ASN A 34 17.96 22.38 -6.36
N ALA A 35 18.29 23.64 -6.10
CA ALA A 35 19.07 24.05 -4.95
C ALA A 35 18.32 23.81 -3.62
N LEU A 36 17.01 24.07 -3.59
CA LEU A 36 16.18 23.83 -2.40
C LEU A 36 16.11 22.33 -2.06
N ILE A 37 15.87 21.49 -3.08
CA ILE A 37 15.81 20.04 -2.88
C ILE A 37 17.16 19.48 -2.46
N ALA A 38 18.26 19.93 -3.07
CA ALA A 38 19.60 19.51 -2.71
C ALA A 38 19.96 19.87 -1.26
N ASP A 39 19.65 21.10 -0.82
CA ASP A 39 19.91 21.54 0.57
C ASP A 39 19.06 20.75 1.57
N PHE A 40 17.79 20.52 1.27
CA PHE A 40 16.91 19.71 2.14
C PHE A 40 17.37 18.24 2.17
N HIS A 41 17.70 17.63 1.03
CA HIS A 41 18.22 16.27 0.96
C HIS A 41 19.52 16.10 1.75
N GLN A 42 20.44 17.06 1.68
CA GLN A 42 21.67 17.05 2.44
C GLN A 42 21.43 17.05 3.96
N LYS A 43 20.40 17.75 4.44
CA LYS A 43 20.02 17.79 5.86
C LYS A 43 19.32 16.51 6.34
N GLN A 44 18.80 15.71 5.41
CA GLN A 44 17.97 14.52 5.69
C GLN A 44 18.59 13.22 5.15
N GLN A 45 19.92 13.10 5.18
CA GLN A 45 20.65 11.93 4.63
C GLN A 45 20.34 10.59 5.34
N ASN A 46 19.85 10.63 6.57
CA ASN A 46 19.49 9.43 7.34
C ASN A 46 18.09 8.89 7.00
N GLN A 47 17.37 9.57 6.10
CA GLN A 47 16.04 9.18 5.70
C GLN A 47 16.05 8.42 4.38
N THR A 48 15.02 7.57 4.19
CA THR A 48 14.82 6.86 2.94
C THR A 48 14.10 7.75 1.94
N TRP A 49 14.78 8.05 0.84
CA TRP A 49 14.26 8.89 -0.22
C TRP A 49 13.85 8.09 -1.45
N PHE A 50 12.65 8.37 -1.96
CA PHE A 50 12.21 7.92 -3.27
C PHE A 50 11.99 9.13 -4.18
N SER A 51 12.40 8.98 -5.45
CA SER A 51 12.22 10.00 -6.48
C SER A 51 11.50 9.40 -7.69
N VAL A 52 10.45 10.08 -8.14
CA VAL A 52 9.70 9.72 -9.35
C VAL A 52 9.81 10.88 -10.36
N GLY A 53 10.43 10.62 -11.49
CA GLY A 53 10.64 11.61 -12.52
C GLY A 53 12.09 11.70 -13.00
N GLU A 54 12.56 12.91 -13.30
CA GLU A 54 13.90 13.14 -13.85
C GLU A 54 14.97 13.40 -12.78
N TRP A 55 14.58 13.52 -11.52
CA TRP A 55 15.51 13.79 -10.44
C TRP A 55 16.39 12.58 -10.14
N GLN A 56 17.70 12.81 -10.12
CA GLN A 56 18.69 11.85 -9.67
C GLN A 56 19.30 12.35 -8.37
N LEU A 57 18.89 11.77 -7.26
CA LEU A 57 19.42 12.09 -5.94
C LEU A 57 20.36 10.97 -5.47
N GLU A 58 21.46 11.36 -4.88
CA GLU A 58 22.41 10.42 -4.30
C GLU A 58 21.75 9.66 -3.13
N ASN A 59 21.99 8.36 -3.02
CA ASN A 59 21.38 7.50 -1.99
C ASN A 59 19.83 7.46 -1.98
N ALA A 60 19.17 7.87 -3.08
CA ALA A 60 17.74 7.76 -3.25
C ALA A 60 17.37 6.65 -4.24
N HIS A 61 16.19 6.07 -4.07
CA HIS A 61 15.65 5.14 -5.06
C HIS A 61 14.87 5.91 -6.13
N CYS A 62 15.48 6.06 -7.30
CA CYS A 62 14.93 6.86 -8.40
C CYS A 62 14.25 5.97 -9.43
N VAL A 63 13.04 6.35 -9.86
CA VAL A 63 12.27 5.71 -10.93
C VAL A 63 11.75 6.75 -11.92
N ASN A 64 11.49 6.34 -13.15
CA ASN A 64 10.94 7.25 -14.17
C ASN A 64 9.49 7.67 -13.82
N ALA A 65 9.01 8.76 -14.43
CA ALA A 65 7.70 9.35 -14.18
C ALA A 65 6.51 8.39 -14.31
N LYS A 66 6.61 7.33 -15.12
CA LYS A 66 5.57 6.31 -15.31
C LYS A 66 5.80 5.02 -14.50
N GLN A 67 6.80 4.96 -13.64
CA GLN A 67 7.25 3.75 -12.96
C GLN A 67 7.01 3.78 -11.43
N GLY A 68 6.14 4.65 -10.94
CA GLY A 68 5.81 4.72 -9.50
C GLY A 68 5.28 3.40 -8.93
N ASN A 69 4.68 2.55 -9.75
CA ASN A 69 4.26 1.21 -9.36
C ASN A 69 5.42 0.28 -8.94
N MET A 70 6.65 0.56 -9.37
CA MET A 70 7.84 -0.18 -8.93
C MET A 70 8.21 0.07 -7.45
N LEU A 71 7.63 1.10 -6.85
CA LEU A 71 7.79 1.45 -5.44
C LEU A 71 6.80 0.72 -4.53
N LEU A 72 5.85 -0.02 -5.10
CA LEU A 72 4.87 -0.79 -4.35
C LEU A 72 5.53 -1.82 -3.45
N GLY A 73 5.06 -1.92 -2.20
CA GLY A 73 5.63 -2.84 -1.20
C GLY A 73 6.92 -2.34 -0.53
N ARG A 74 7.41 -1.15 -0.91
CA ARG A 74 8.53 -0.48 -0.25
C ARG A 74 8.05 0.68 0.61
N GLU A 75 8.95 1.23 1.42
CA GLU A 75 8.66 2.34 2.34
C GLU A 75 9.70 3.44 2.20
N CYS A 76 9.24 4.70 2.26
CA CYS A 76 10.11 5.88 2.27
C CYS A 76 9.62 6.93 3.25
N ASP A 77 10.55 7.76 3.72
CA ASP A 77 10.29 8.92 4.58
C ASP A 77 10.05 10.19 3.77
N VAL A 78 10.65 10.28 2.59
CA VAL A 78 10.45 11.39 1.65
C VAL A 78 10.18 10.86 0.25
N LEU A 79 9.10 11.32 -0.34
CA LEU A 79 8.75 11.06 -1.73
C LEU A 79 8.85 12.37 -2.53
N LEU A 80 9.84 12.45 -3.42
CA LEU A 80 9.97 13.53 -4.38
C LEU A 80 9.28 13.15 -5.69
N PHE A 81 8.33 13.96 -6.14
CA PHE A 81 7.61 13.74 -7.38
C PHE A 81 7.78 14.91 -8.34
N ASP A 82 8.31 14.64 -9.53
CA ASP A 82 8.48 15.63 -10.59
C ASP A 82 7.21 15.77 -11.43
N ALA A 83 6.45 16.82 -11.17
CA ALA A 83 5.24 17.16 -11.89
C ALA A 83 5.42 18.32 -12.87
N ARG A 84 6.66 18.71 -13.20
CA ARG A 84 6.96 19.77 -14.18
C ARG A 84 6.63 19.36 -15.62
N LYS A 85 6.42 18.08 -15.86
CA LYS A 85 5.91 17.51 -17.11
C LYS A 85 4.54 16.89 -16.85
N LYS A 86 4.01 16.18 -17.84
CA LYS A 86 2.72 15.50 -17.71
C LYS A 86 2.75 14.47 -16.55
N LEU A 87 1.85 14.65 -15.60
CA LEU A 87 1.69 13.73 -14.48
C LEU A 87 0.99 12.43 -14.94
N ASP A 88 1.55 11.29 -14.56
CA ASP A 88 0.90 10.00 -14.66
C ASP A 88 0.21 9.68 -13.32
N ALA A 89 -1.13 9.70 -13.31
CA ALA A 89 -1.92 9.52 -12.10
C ALA A 89 -1.70 8.16 -11.41
N ASN A 90 -1.55 7.09 -12.20
CA ASN A 90 -1.30 5.75 -11.66
C ASN A 90 0.09 5.66 -11.01
N SER A 91 1.09 6.25 -11.66
CA SER A 91 2.44 6.32 -11.11
C SER A 91 2.48 7.12 -9.81
N PHE A 92 1.84 8.30 -9.80
CA PHE A 92 1.78 9.17 -8.62
C PHE A 92 1.12 8.48 -7.43
N THR A 93 -0.10 7.99 -7.63
CA THR A 93 -0.90 7.35 -6.58
C THR A 93 -0.24 6.06 -6.06
N SER A 94 0.38 5.28 -6.95
CA SER A 94 1.15 4.09 -6.57
C SER A 94 2.36 4.45 -5.71
N ALA A 95 3.14 5.45 -6.12
CA ALA A 95 4.33 5.91 -5.39
C ALA A 95 3.97 6.49 -4.01
N LEU A 96 2.86 7.25 -3.93
CA LEU A 96 2.40 7.83 -2.66
C LEU A 96 2.05 6.75 -1.61
N GLY A 97 1.68 5.56 -2.04
CA GLY A 97 1.46 4.41 -1.17
C GLY A 97 2.74 3.89 -0.47
N ALA A 98 3.92 4.31 -0.90
CA ALA A 98 5.20 3.97 -0.26
C ALA A 98 5.55 4.92 0.90
N LEU A 99 4.94 6.11 0.96
CA LEU A 99 5.22 7.11 1.98
C LEU A 99 4.63 6.67 3.32
N VAL A 100 5.48 6.62 4.37
CA VAL A 100 5.07 6.18 5.72
C VAL A 100 4.59 7.35 6.59
N GLY A 101 3.99 7.04 7.74
CA GLY A 101 3.57 8.03 8.73
C GLY A 101 4.76 8.85 9.24
N GLY A 102 4.60 10.16 9.23
CA GLY A 102 5.67 11.12 9.48
C GLY A 102 6.43 11.53 8.21
N GLY A 103 6.10 10.91 7.06
CA GLY A 103 6.77 11.19 5.80
C GLY A 103 6.26 12.46 5.10
N LEU A 104 7.08 12.96 4.18
CA LEU A 104 6.85 14.17 3.42
C LEU A 104 6.78 13.88 1.91
N LEU A 105 5.64 14.19 1.28
CA LEU A 105 5.52 14.29 -0.16
C LEU A 105 6.00 15.69 -0.62
N ILE A 106 6.90 15.73 -1.57
CA ILE A 106 7.34 16.95 -2.23
C ILE A 106 6.99 16.85 -3.71
N VAL A 107 6.08 17.69 -4.17
CA VAL A 107 5.72 17.82 -5.58
C VAL A 107 6.44 19.03 -6.16
N VAL A 108 7.25 18.82 -7.17
CA VAL A 108 7.89 19.92 -7.91
C VAL A 108 7.08 20.21 -9.16
N ALA A 109 6.57 21.42 -9.28
CA ALA A 109 5.66 21.81 -10.35
C ALA A 109 5.98 23.19 -10.95
N ASN A 110 5.45 23.45 -12.14
CA ASN A 110 5.52 24.75 -12.80
C ASN A 110 4.13 25.39 -12.86
N LYS A 111 3.98 26.64 -12.45
CA LYS A 111 2.69 27.35 -12.49
C LYS A 111 2.17 27.61 -13.90
N ASN A 112 3.09 27.87 -14.83
CA ASN A 112 2.77 28.29 -16.20
C ASN A 112 2.78 27.13 -17.19
N GLN A 113 2.64 25.92 -16.73
CA GLN A 113 2.58 24.74 -17.60
C GLN A 113 1.20 24.68 -18.28
N GLU A 114 1.18 24.55 -19.59
CA GLU A 114 -0.04 24.16 -20.31
C GLU A 114 -0.40 22.73 -19.94
N VAL A 115 -1.61 22.55 -19.43
CA VAL A 115 -2.13 21.27 -18.96
C VAL A 115 -3.51 21.03 -19.56
N ASP A 116 -3.88 19.75 -19.67
CA ASP A 116 -5.23 19.35 -20.03
C ASP A 116 -6.21 19.56 -18.84
N GLU A 117 -7.49 19.28 -19.03
CA GLU A 117 -8.52 19.47 -18.00
C GLU A 117 -8.21 18.69 -16.70
N ALA A 118 -7.66 17.49 -16.81
CA ALA A 118 -7.22 16.71 -15.65
C ALA A 118 -6.05 17.37 -14.91
N GLY A 119 -5.12 17.97 -15.65
CA GLY A 119 -4.03 18.74 -15.08
C GLY A 119 -4.50 20.03 -14.39
N LEU A 120 -5.50 20.74 -14.96
CA LEU A 120 -6.13 21.89 -14.31
C LEU A 120 -6.82 21.50 -13.01
N TRP A 121 -7.55 20.38 -13.01
CA TRP A 121 -8.12 19.83 -11.77
C TRP A 121 -7.05 19.57 -10.72
N LEU A 122 -5.97 18.87 -11.06
CA LEU A 122 -4.89 18.58 -10.12
C LEU A 122 -4.19 19.84 -9.61
N GLN A 123 -4.01 20.87 -10.44
CA GLN A 123 -3.47 22.16 -10.01
C GLN A 123 -4.36 22.80 -8.93
N THR A 124 -5.69 22.68 -9.03
CA THR A 124 -6.61 23.17 -7.99
C THR A 124 -6.47 22.35 -6.70
N GLN A 125 -6.31 21.03 -6.81
CA GLN A 125 -6.12 20.16 -5.65
C GLN A 125 -4.79 20.40 -4.94
N TRP A 126 -3.72 20.76 -5.67
CA TRP A 126 -2.43 21.08 -5.07
C TRP A 126 -2.45 22.33 -4.19
N GLN A 127 -3.39 23.25 -4.40
CA GLN A 127 -3.59 24.41 -3.51
C GLN A 127 -4.07 24.00 -2.10
N GLN A 128 -4.55 22.80 -1.93
CA GLN A 128 -4.92 22.25 -0.62
C GLN A 128 -3.72 21.69 0.16
N LEU A 129 -2.59 21.49 -0.50
CA LEU A 129 -1.32 21.12 0.13
C LEU A 129 -0.58 22.39 0.60
N THR A 130 0.50 22.20 1.34
CA THR A 130 1.39 23.33 1.70
C THR A 130 2.11 23.83 0.45
N VAL A 131 1.89 25.07 0.06
CA VAL A 131 2.52 25.67 -1.13
C VAL A 131 3.73 26.49 -0.72
N ILE A 132 4.88 26.18 -1.29
CA ILE A 132 6.11 26.98 -1.19
C ILE A 132 6.41 27.55 -2.58
N GLU A 133 6.53 28.85 -2.66
CA GLU A 133 6.80 29.54 -3.89
C GLU A 133 8.05 30.39 -3.77
N GLU A 134 8.86 30.40 -4.82
CA GLU A 134 10.02 31.25 -4.91
C GLU A 134 9.62 32.74 -4.75
N ASN A 135 10.40 33.48 -3.98
CA ASN A 135 10.16 34.92 -3.72
C ASN A 135 8.89 35.25 -2.94
N LEU A 136 8.12 34.30 -2.44
CA LEU A 136 7.01 34.54 -1.56
C LEU A 136 7.33 34.18 -0.09
N SER A 137 6.57 34.78 0.83
CA SER A 137 6.63 34.43 2.25
C SER A 137 6.19 32.99 2.47
N LEU A 138 6.84 32.31 3.41
CA LEU A 138 6.46 30.95 3.79
C LEU A 138 5.07 30.93 4.45
N PRO A 139 4.26 29.91 4.16
CA PRO A 139 2.99 29.71 4.86
C PRO A 139 3.24 29.36 6.33
N PRO A 140 2.26 29.51 7.21
CA PRO A 140 2.35 29.00 8.57
C PRO A 140 2.49 27.47 8.56
N LEU A 141 3.24 26.91 9.53
CA LEU A 141 3.28 25.48 9.72
C LEU A 141 1.88 24.96 10.10
N PRO A 142 1.40 23.88 9.49
CA PRO A 142 0.12 23.30 9.83
C PRO A 142 0.12 22.83 11.30
N VAL A 143 -1.01 23.03 11.97
CA VAL A 143 -1.19 22.54 13.33
C VAL A 143 -1.65 21.08 13.26
N PHE A 144 -0.86 20.20 13.82
CA PHE A 144 -1.22 18.78 13.92
C PHE A 144 -1.88 18.50 15.27
N ILE A 145 -3.04 17.88 15.21
CA ILE A 145 -3.59 17.23 16.40
C ILE A 145 -2.76 15.98 16.62
N GLN A 146 -2.08 15.91 17.77
CA GLN A 146 -1.31 14.75 18.15
C GLN A 146 -2.26 13.54 18.22
N ALA A 147 -2.21 12.67 17.23
CA ALA A 147 -2.99 11.44 17.27
C ALA A 147 -2.44 10.60 18.44
N GLU A 148 -3.32 10.19 19.35
CA GLU A 148 -2.95 9.13 20.28
C GLU A 148 -2.49 7.96 19.43
N ARG A 149 -1.27 7.49 19.64
CA ARG A 149 -0.76 6.24 19.06
C ARG A 149 -1.47 5.06 19.74
N ALA A 150 -2.79 5.06 19.71
CA ALA A 150 -3.59 3.92 20.09
C ALA A 150 -3.46 2.84 19.00
N HIS A 151 -2.27 2.29 18.86
CA HIS A 151 -2.01 1.14 18.02
C HIS A 151 -2.53 -0.13 18.71
N GLN A 152 -3.81 -0.13 18.93
CA GLN A 152 -4.51 -1.38 19.10
C GLN A 152 -4.71 -1.91 17.68
N PHE A 153 -3.82 -2.78 17.20
CA PHE A 153 -4.00 -3.57 15.97
C PHE A 153 -5.19 -4.54 16.12
N SER A 154 -6.31 -4.05 16.68
CA SER A 154 -7.46 -4.87 17.02
C SER A 154 -8.10 -5.48 15.80
N GLU A 155 -8.28 -4.70 14.73
CA GLU A 155 -8.84 -5.19 13.47
C GLU A 155 -7.91 -6.21 12.80
N GLN A 156 -6.59 -5.97 12.82
CA GLN A 156 -5.61 -6.90 12.26
C GLN A 156 -5.52 -8.18 13.09
N THR A 157 -5.59 -8.07 14.42
CA THR A 157 -5.65 -9.23 15.31
C THR A 157 -6.92 -10.05 15.09
N GLU A 158 -8.05 -9.38 14.90
CA GLU A 158 -9.31 -10.04 14.57
C GLU A 158 -9.24 -10.73 13.19
N ALA A 159 -8.65 -10.08 12.19
CA ALA A 159 -8.44 -10.67 10.87
C ALA A 159 -7.58 -11.94 10.95
N VAL A 160 -6.47 -11.92 11.73
CA VAL A 160 -5.63 -13.10 11.97
C VAL A 160 -6.47 -14.21 12.57
N SER A 161 -7.28 -13.94 13.61
CA SER A 161 -8.18 -14.92 14.21
C SER A 161 -9.18 -15.50 13.21
N PHE A 162 -9.73 -14.69 12.29
CA PHE A 162 -10.62 -15.20 11.24
C PHE A 162 -9.90 -16.10 10.25
N ILE A 163 -8.65 -15.78 9.86
CA ILE A 163 -7.83 -16.64 9.00
C ILE A 163 -7.59 -17.99 9.66
N GLU A 164 -7.22 -18.02 10.94
CA GLU A 164 -7.04 -19.26 11.71
C GLU A 164 -8.33 -20.08 11.77
N LYS A 165 -9.49 -19.43 11.91
CA LYS A 165 -10.80 -20.10 11.91
C LYS A 165 -11.15 -20.75 10.58
N VAL A 166 -10.58 -20.31 9.44
CA VAL A 166 -10.73 -21.00 8.14
C VAL A 166 -10.10 -22.40 8.22
N VAL A 167 -9.00 -22.54 8.95
CA VAL A 167 -8.29 -23.84 9.12
C VAL A 167 -8.92 -24.70 10.21
N THR A 168 -9.22 -24.11 11.35
CA THR A 168 -9.69 -24.84 12.55
C THR A 168 -11.19 -25.11 12.54
N GLY A 169 -11.95 -24.31 11.80
CA GLY A 169 -13.39 -24.40 11.71
C GLY A 169 -13.89 -25.35 10.61
N HIS A 170 -15.18 -25.24 10.32
CA HIS A 170 -15.83 -26.07 9.30
C HIS A 170 -15.30 -25.73 7.87
N ARG A 171 -15.15 -26.75 7.04
CA ARG A 171 -14.82 -26.58 5.62
C ARG A 171 -15.89 -25.77 4.88
N LYS A 172 -15.50 -25.18 3.75
CA LYS A 172 -16.40 -24.39 2.87
C LYS A 172 -16.96 -23.12 3.53
N ARG A 173 -16.23 -22.54 4.47
CA ARG A 173 -16.49 -21.23 5.07
C ARG A 173 -15.32 -20.31 4.77
N PRO A 174 -15.23 -19.77 3.54
CA PRO A 174 -14.14 -18.89 3.16
C PRO A 174 -14.19 -17.56 3.90
N LEU A 175 -13.03 -16.91 4.00
CA LEU A 175 -12.90 -15.53 4.45
C LEU A 175 -12.64 -14.63 3.23
N VAL A 176 -13.31 -13.49 3.19
CA VAL A 176 -12.98 -12.37 2.30
C VAL A 176 -12.47 -11.23 3.17
N LEU A 177 -11.18 -10.94 3.04
CA LEU A 177 -10.49 -9.87 3.75
C LEU A 177 -10.28 -8.69 2.80
N THR A 178 -10.95 -7.59 3.07
CA THR A 178 -10.85 -6.37 2.27
C THR A 178 -10.26 -5.24 3.08
N ALA A 179 -9.57 -4.34 2.44
CA ALA A 179 -9.03 -3.15 3.08
C ALA A 179 -8.61 -2.13 2.02
N ASP A 180 -8.45 -0.90 2.43
CA ASP A 180 -7.66 0.06 1.68
C ASP A 180 -6.17 -0.20 1.83
N ARG A 181 -5.37 0.53 1.08
CA ARG A 181 -3.92 0.41 1.18
C ARG A 181 -3.43 0.86 2.57
N GLY A 182 -2.36 0.22 3.07
CA GLY A 182 -1.76 0.58 4.36
C GLY A 182 -2.50 0.08 5.61
N ARG A 183 -3.49 -0.80 5.45
CA ARG A 183 -4.29 -1.38 6.56
C ARG A 183 -3.76 -2.71 7.10
N GLY A 184 -2.67 -3.25 6.53
CA GLY A 184 -2.03 -4.46 7.05
C GLY A 184 -2.63 -5.79 6.61
N LYS A 185 -3.39 -5.85 5.51
CA LYS A 185 -3.91 -7.11 4.94
C LYS A 185 -2.85 -8.20 4.84
N THR A 186 -1.81 -7.93 4.07
CA THR A 186 -0.73 -8.90 3.78
C THR A 186 0.06 -9.26 5.04
N SER A 187 0.21 -8.31 5.98
CA SER A 187 0.79 -8.58 7.30
C SER A 187 -0.07 -9.58 8.08
N ALA A 188 -1.39 -9.39 8.10
CA ALA A 188 -2.30 -10.32 8.78
C ALA A 188 -2.24 -11.73 8.18
N LEU A 189 -2.12 -11.85 6.84
CA LEU A 189 -1.89 -13.15 6.19
C LEU A 189 -0.60 -13.82 6.68
N GLY A 190 0.51 -13.08 6.69
CA GLY A 190 1.81 -13.61 7.13
C GLY A 190 1.85 -14.00 8.61
N ILE A 191 1.25 -13.18 9.48
CA ILE A 191 1.12 -13.46 10.92
C ILE A 191 0.28 -14.72 11.16
N ALA A 192 -0.88 -14.82 10.51
CA ALA A 192 -1.74 -16.00 10.63
C ALA A 192 -1.03 -17.28 10.14
N CYS A 193 -0.30 -17.20 9.02
CA CYS A 193 0.51 -18.33 8.55
C CYS A 193 1.53 -18.78 9.60
N ALA A 194 2.22 -17.83 10.24
CA ALA A 194 3.19 -18.15 11.28
C ALA A 194 2.54 -18.85 12.47
N GLN A 195 1.48 -18.28 13.01
CA GLN A 195 0.76 -18.86 14.17
C GLN A 195 0.20 -20.25 13.87
N LEU A 196 -0.32 -20.45 12.65
CA LEU A 196 -0.82 -21.76 12.21
C LEU A 196 0.32 -22.80 12.07
N LEU A 197 1.48 -22.41 11.52
CA LEU A 197 2.63 -23.30 11.35
C LEU A 197 3.33 -23.61 12.68
N GLU A 198 3.26 -22.72 13.67
CA GLU A 198 3.74 -22.99 15.02
C GLU A 198 2.93 -24.06 15.72
N GLN A 199 1.60 -24.11 15.50
CA GLN A 199 0.71 -25.08 16.12
C GLN A 199 0.78 -26.47 15.47
N LYS A 200 0.94 -26.55 14.15
CA LYS A 200 0.97 -27.82 13.40
C LYS A 200 1.60 -27.67 12.01
N PRO A 201 2.16 -28.74 11.46
CA PRO A 201 2.71 -28.74 10.11
C PRO A 201 1.58 -28.66 9.08
N LEU A 202 1.43 -27.52 8.41
CA LEU A 202 0.43 -27.28 7.38
C LEU A 202 1.08 -27.00 6.02
N ARG A 203 0.39 -27.41 4.98
CA ARG A 203 0.67 -27.04 3.60
C ARG A 203 -0.15 -25.79 3.25
N ILE A 204 0.47 -24.63 3.32
CA ILE A 204 -0.17 -23.36 3.01
C ILE A 204 0.25 -22.94 1.60
N LEU A 205 -0.70 -22.81 0.70
CA LEU A 205 -0.45 -22.24 -0.63
C LEU A 205 -0.89 -20.78 -0.65
N VAL A 206 -0.14 -19.97 -1.39
CA VAL A 206 -0.47 -18.57 -1.65
C VAL A 206 -0.45 -18.34 -3.15
N THR A 207 -1.54 -17.81 -3.69
CA THR A 207 -1.62 -17.36 -5.08
C THR A 207 -1.89 -15.86 -5.13
N ALA A 208 -1.28 -15.19 -6.08
CA ALA A 208 -1.40 -13.76 -6.33
C ALA A 208 -1.02 -13.46 -7.78
N PRO A 209 -1.28 -12.25 -8.32
CA PRO A 209 -0.86 -11.87 -9.67
C PRO A 209 0.65 -11.98 -9.91
N SER A 210 1.46 -11.86 -8.87
CA SER A 210 2.91 -12.05 -8.96
C SER A 210 3.51 -12.50 -7.63
N ILE A 211 4.64 -13.21 -7.70
CA ILE A 211 5.40 -13.64 -6.51
C ILE A 211 5.88 -12.45 -5.67
N LYS A 212 6.10 -11.28 -6.28
CA LYS A 212 6.52 -10.07 -5.55
C LYS A 212 5.45 -9.58 -4.58
N ALA A 213 4.16 -9.76 -4.91
CA ALA A 213 3.06 -9.39 -4.03
C ALA A 213 3.04 -10.22 -2.75
N VAL A 214 3.54 -11.45 -2.79
CA VAL A 214 3.57 -12.39 -1.66
C VAL A 214 4.78 -12.20 -0.75
N GLU A 215 5.80 -11.47 -1.18
CA GLU A 215 7.04 -11.29 -0.41
C GLU A 215 6.80 -10.80 1.04
N PRO A 216 5.89 -9.84 1.30
CA PRO A 216 5.59 -9.43 2.68
C PRO A 216 4.97 -10.55 3.55
N VAL A 217 4.22 -11.51 2.96
CA VAL A 217 3.70 -12.68 3.70
C VAL A 217 4.85 -13.49 4.27
N TYR A 218 5.85 -13.78 3.44
CA TYR A 218 7.04 -14.51 3.87
C TYR A 218 7.86 -13.76 4.91
N GLN A 219 8.05 -12.44 4.72
CA GLN A 219 8.81 -11.62 5.67
C GLN A 219 8.15 -11.59 7.05
N HIS A 220 6.83 -11.43 7.11
CA HIS A 220 6.11 -11.47 8.38
C HIS A 220 6.17 -12.85 9.03
N ALA A 221 6.01 -13.92 8.25
CA ALA A 221 6.13 -15.28 8.77
C ALA A 221 7.53 -15.56 9.32
N GLN A 222 8.59 -15.16 8.62
CA GLN A 222 9.98 -15.34 9.09
C GLN A 222 10.30 -14.53 10.35
N ARG A 223 9.75 -13.32 10.49
CA ARG A 223 9.95 -12.51 11.71
C ARG A 223 9.34 -13.15 12.96
N MET A 224 8.26 -13.90 12.80
CA MET A 224 7.54 -14.53 13.91
C MET A 224 8.03 -15.95 14.21
N LEU A 225 8.48 -16.69 13.20
CA LEU A 225 8.96 -18.05 13.33
C LEU A 225 10.47 -18.11 13.17
N SER A 226 11.19 -18.26 14.29
CA SER A 226 12.65 -18.40 14.28
C SER A 226 13.14 -19.65 13.51
N THR A 227 12.30 -20.66 13.39
CA THR A 227 12.58 -21.90 12.66
C THR A 227 12.30 -21.81 11.16
N ALA A 228 11.66 -20.72 10.70
CA ALA A 228 11.28 -20.58 9.29
C ALA A 228 12.49 -20.24 8.42
N GLN A 229 12.69 -21.04 7.36
CA GLN A 229 13.78 -20.87 6.41
C GLN A 229 13.24 -20.71 4.98
N ARG A 230 13.76 -19.71 4.26
CA ARG A 230 13.45 -19.53 2.85
C ARG A 230 14.32 -20.49 2.02
N VAL A 231 13.73 -21.62 1.64
CA VAL A 231 14.45 -22.67 0.91
C VAL A 231 14.48 -22.43 -0.60
N LYS A 232 13.45 -21.74 -1.13
CA LYS A 232 13.37 -21.30 -2.53
C LYS A 232 12.73 -19.92 -2.59
N LYS A 233 12.82 -19.25 -3.75
CA LYS A 233 12.18 -17.96 -3.97
C LYS A 233 10.66 -17.99 -3.73
N ASP A 234 10.02 -19.10 -4.00
CA ASP A 234 8.58 -19.33 -3.91
C ASP A 234 8.16 -20.13 -2.66
N ARG A 235 9.13 -20.54 -1.79
CA ARG A 235 8.83 -21.46 -0.69
C ARG A 235 9.58 -21.12 0.61
N LEU A 236 8.82 -21.03 1.68
CA LEU A 236 9.27 -20.90 3.06
C LEU A 236 8.88 -22.17 3.82
N GLU A 237 9.83 -22.80 4.50
CA GLU A 237 9.60 -23.98 5.32
C GLU A 237 9.71 -23.65 6.81
N ALA A 238 8.86 -24.29 7.62
CA ALA A 238 8.87 -24.23 9.08
C ALA A 238 8.59 -25.63 9.63
N GLY A 239 9.65 -26.33 10.06
CA GLY A 239 9.55 -27.74 10.43
C GLY A 239 9.12 -28.60 9.24
N GLN A 240 8.01 -29.33 9.39
CA GLN A 240 7.40 -30.13 8.33
C GLN A 240 6.31 -29.38 7.54
N GLY A 241 5.96 -28.16 7.96
CA GLY A 241 5.01 -27.31 7.26
C GLY A 241 5.69 -26.30 6.34
N TYR A 242 4.90 -25.67 5.48
CA TYR A 242 5.43 -24.67 4.53
C TYR A 242 4.40 -23.67 4.06
N ILE A 243 4.89 -22.54 3.57
CA ILE A 243 4.16 -21.56 2.76
C ILE A 243 4.79 -21.58 1.38
N GLN A 244 3.98 -21.81 0.33
CA GLN A 244 4.48 -21.82 -1.05
C GLN A 244 3.60 -20.99 -1.97
N PHE A 245 4.25 -20.13 -2.76
CA PHE A 245 3.59 -19.43 -3.86
C PHE A 245 3.39 -20.36 -5.05
N ILE A 246 2.22 -20.24 -5.67
CA ILE A 246 1.90 -20.88 -6.93
C ILE A 246 1.11 -19.90 -7.80
N ALA A 247 1.45 -19.78 -9.08
CA ALA A 247 0.70 -18.92 -9.99
C ALA A 247 -0.73 -19.46 -10.20
N SER A 248 -1.70 -18.58 -10.41
CA SER A 248 -3.12 -18.96 -10.44
C SER A 248 -3.49 -19.92 -11.58
N ASP A 249 -2.80 -19.85 -12.71
CA ASP A 249 -2.93 -20.76 -13.84
C ASP A 249 -2.31 -22.14 -13.54
N GLU A 250 -1.12 -22.18 -12.92
CA GLU A 250 -0.49 -23.40 -12.46
C GLU A 250 -1.32 -24.08 -11.34
N LEU A 251 -1.86 -23.31 -10.40
CA LEU A 251 -2.73 -23.81 -9.35
C LEU A 251 -3.95 -24.57 -9.91
N LEU A 252 -4.58 -24.03 -10.95
CA LEU A 252 -5.75 -24.65 -11.59
C LEU A 252 -5.40 -25.82 -12.51
N SER A 253 -4.20 -25.84 -13.08
CA SER A 253 -3.78 -26.93 -13.95
C SER A 253 -3.26 -28.14 -13.17
N THR A 254 -2.61 -27.95 -12.02
CA THR A 254 -1.97 -29.00 -11.24
C THR A 254 -2.80 -29.45 -10.02
N LEU A 255 -3.69 -28.60 -9.53
CA LEU A 255 -4.56 -28.83 -8.38
C LEU A 255 -3.83 -29.44 -7.16
N PRO A 256 -2.73 -28.83 -6.68
CA PRO A 256 -1.96 -29.39 -5.58
C PRO A 256 -2.78 -29.38 -4.28
N GLU A 257 -2.61 -30.42 -3.47
CA GLU A 257 -3.26 -30.49 -2.17
C GLU A 257 -2.70 -29.44 -1.20
N CYS A 258 -3.59 -28.79 -0.46
CA CYS A 258 -3.23 -27.88 0.62
C CYS A 258 -4.21 -27.91 1.77
N ASP A 259 -3.74 -27.42 2.92
CA ASP A 259 -4.55 -27.31 4.14
C ASP A 259 -5.17 -25.91 4.24
N LEU A 260 -4.58 -24.90 3.58
CA LEU A 260 -5.08 -23.53 3.44
C LEU A 260 -4.59 -22.95 2.10
N LEU A 261 -5.49 -22.30 1.37
CA LEU A 261 -5.15 -21.50 0.19
C LEU A 261 -5.46 -20.03 0.46
N LEU A 262 -4.44 -19.20 0.37
CA LEU A 262 -4.53 -17.75 0.39
C LEU A 262 -4.53 -17.23 -1.05
N VAL A 263 -5.50 -16.39 -1.38
CA VAL A 263 -5.62 -15.70 -2.69
C VAL A 263 -5.43 -14.21 -2.42
N ASP A 264 -4.18 -13.75 -2.50
CA ASP A 264 -3.86 -12.34 -2.26
C ASP A 264 -3.99 -11.52 -3.54
N GLU A 265 -4.35 -10.24 -3.38
CA GLU A 265 -4.74 -9.33 -4.46
C GLU A 265 -5.78 -9.97 -5.42
N ALA A 266 -6.79 -10.61 -4.82
CA ALA A 266 -7.79 -11.42 -5.52
C ALA A 266 -8.55 -10.62 -6.59
N ALA A 267 -8.74 -9.30 -6.42
CA ALA A 267 -9.41 -8.46 -7.41
C ALA A 267 -8.66 -8.37 -8.75
N ALA A 268 -7.37 -8.63 -8.76
CA ALA A 268 -6.56 -8.65 -9.98
C ALA A 268 -6.59 -10.03 -10.70
N ILE A 269 -7.21 -11.05 -10.08
CA ILE A 269 -7.38 -12.37 -10.70
C ILE A 269 -8.76 -12.42 -11.39
N PRO A 270 -8.86 -12.93 -12.63
CA PRO A 270 -10.13 -13.02 -13.35
C PRO A 270 -11.20 -13.79 -12.58
N VAL A 271 -12.42 -13.24 -12.50
CA VAL A 271 -13.55 -13.84 -11.77
C VAL A 271 -13.82 -15.30 -12.15
N PRO A 272 -13.73 -15.74 -13.42
CA PRO A 272 -13.87 -17.16 -13.75
C PRO A 272 -12.85 -18.06 -13.06
N MET A 273 -11.61 -17.61 -12.93
CA MET A 273 -10.55 -18.37 -12.24
C MET A 273 -10.84 -18.44 -10.72
N LEU A 274 -11.26 -17.32 -10.11
CA LEU A 274 -11.65 -17.30 -8.69
C LEU A 274 -12.80 -18.28 -8.39
N LYS A 275 -13.77 -18.41 -9.32
CA LYS A 275 -14.86 -19.39 -9.22
C LYS A 275 -14.32 -20.81 -9.28
N GLN A 276 -13.45 -21.14 -10.24
CA GLN A 276 -12.82 -22.46 -10.35
C GLN A 276 -12.01 -22.80 -9.10
N ILE A 277 -11.21 -21.85 -8.58
CA ILE A 277 -10.48 -22.02 -7.31
C ILE A 277 -11.46 -22.35 -6.16
N THR A 278 -12.59 -21.66 -6.08
CA THR A 278 -13.60 -21.88 -5.03
C THR A 278 -14.26 -23.25 -5.13
N GLU A 279 -14.39 -23.81 -6.31
CA GLU A 279 -14.96 -25.16 -6.56
C GLU A 279 -13.99 -26.23 -6.12
N GLN A 280 -12.69 -26.07 -6.35
CA GLN A 280 -11.63 -27.07 -6.10
C GLN A 280 -11.16 -27.04 -4.65
N TYR A 281 -11.09 -25.88 -4.01
CA TYR A 281 -10.53 -25.73 -2.67
C TYR A 281 -11.60 -25.39 -1.63
N HIS A 282 -11.39 -25.85 -0.39
CA HIS A 282 -12.42 -25.74 0.63
C HIS A 282 -12.05 -24.83 1.81
N ARG A 283 -10.76 -24.51 1.98
CA ARG A 283 -10.25 -23.60 3.01
C ARG A 283 -9.54 -22.44 2.33
N LEU A 284 -10.27 -21.35 2.15
CA LEU A 284 -9.93 -20.24 1.29
C LEU A 284 -9.96 -18.93 2.06
N VAL A 285 -8.95 -18.11 1.85
CA VAL A 285 -8.93 -16.70 2.24
C VAL A 285 -8.68 -15.88 0.97
N PHE A 286 -9.63 -15.03 0.62
CA PHE A 286 -9.48 -14.05 -0.43
C PHE A 286 -9.13 -12.72 0.20
N SER A 287 -8.02 -12.11 -0.20
CA SER A 287 -7.54 -10.82 0.28
C SER A 287 -7.43 -9.85 -0.88
N THR A 288 -7.95 -8.64 -0.73
CA THR A 288 -7.86 -7.63 -1.79
C THR A 288 -7.98 -6.20 -1.28
N THR A 289 -7.44 -5.27 -2.03
CA THR A 289 -7.64 -3.82 -1.84
C THR A 289 -8.92 -3.40 -2.58
N ILE A 290 -9.82 -2.67 -1.90
CA ILE A 290 -11.09 -2.20 -2.50
C ILE A 290 -10.87 -0.91 -3.26
N HIS A 291 -10.35 0.11 -2.61
CA HIS A 291 -10.00 1.40 -3.19
C HIS A 291 -8.51 1.39 -3.54
N GLY A 292 -8.20 0.77 -4.66
CA GLY A 292 -6.85 0.73 -5.21
C GLY A 292 -6.81 1.48 -6.54
N TYR A 293 -5.65 1.96 -6.88
CA TYR A 293 -5.38 2.73 -8.10
C TYR A 293 -5.67 1.96 -9.40
N GLU A 294 -5.98 0.68 -9.31
CA GLU A 294 -6.14 -0.23 -10.45
C GLU A 294 -7.60 -0.43 -10.88
N GLY A 295 -8.59 0.15 -10.19
CA GLY A 295 -10.02 0.08 -10.55
C GLY A 295 -10.64 -1.32 -10.54
N CYS A 296 -9.87 -2.37 -10.22
CA CYS A 296 -10.30 -3.77 -10.28
C CYS A 296 -11.22 -4.21 -9.13
N GLY A 297 -11.20 -3.48 -8.00
CA GLY A 297 -11.91 -3.88 -6.78
C GLY A 297 -13.42 -4.00 -6.90
N ARG A 298 -14.06 -3.16 -7.73
CA ARG A 298 -15.52 -3.17 -7.90
C ARG A 298 -16.04 -4.45 -8.56
N GLY A 299 -15.36 -4.94 -9.59
CA GLY A 299 -15.74 -6.20 -10.27
C GLY A 299 -15.66 -7.39 -9.33
N PHE A 300 -14.65 -7.41 -8.48
CA PHE A 300 -14.49 -8.41 -7.44
C PHE A 300 -15.64 -8.34 -6.42
N THR A 301 -15.87 -7.17 -5.84
CA THR A 301 -16.88 -7.00 -4.78
C THR A 301 -18.28 -7.28 -5.29
N LEU A 302 -18.70 -6.66 -6.40
CA LEU A 302 -20.06 -6.76 -6.91
C LEU A 302 -20.38 -8.11 -7.58
N LYS A 303 -19.42 -8.75 -8.23
CA LYS A 303 -19.70 -9.97 -9.01
C LYS A 303 -19.22 -11.25 -8.33
N PHE A 304 -18.00 -11.23 -7.76
CA PHE A 304 -17.44 -12.43 -7.17
C PHE A 304 -17.93 -12.66 -5.74
N VAL A 305 -17.94 -11.64 -4.89
CA VAL A 305 -18.34 -11.78 -3.48
C VAL A 305 -19.81 -12.18 -3.38
N ASP A 306 -20.69 -11.56 -4.14
CA ASP A 306 -22.12 -11.94 -4.18
C ASP A 306 -22.32 -13.39 -4.63
N TRP A 307 -21.59 -13.80 -5.65
CA TRP A 307 -21.63 -15.19 -6.11
C TRP A 307 -21.07 -16.13 -5.02
N LEU A 308 -19.95 -15.78 -4.40
CA LEU A 308 -19.31 -16.58 -3.35
C LEU A 308 -20.24 -16.81 -2.15
N GLN A 309 -20.94 -15.75 -1.68
CA GLN A 309 -21.88 -15.86 -0.56
C GLN A 309 -23.06 -16.78 -0.90
N LYS A 310 -23.54 -16.79 -2.15
CA LYS A 310 -24.58 -17.71 -2.61
C LYS A 310 -24.08 -19.16 -2.67
N GLN A 311 -22.84 -19.37 -3.12
CA GLN A 311 -22.26 -20.73 -3.22
C GLN A 311 -21.75 -21.26 -1.87
N ARG A 312 -21.34 -20.37 -0.98
CA ARG A 312 -20.77 -20.63 0.36
C ARG A 312 -21.44 -19.72 1.39
N PRO A 313 -22.66 -20.05 1.86
CA PRO A 313 -23.42 -19.17 2.78
C PRO A 313 -22.68 -18.88 4.09
N GLY A 314 -21.70 -19.70 4.47
CA GLY A 314 -20.84 -19.46 5.63
C GLY A 314 -19.62 -18.55 5.36
N THR A 315 -19.59 -17.83 4.23
CA THR A 315 -18.54 -16.85 3.91
C THR A 315 -18.51 -15.74 4.96
N LYS A 316 -17.35 -15.52 5.57
CA LYS A 316 -17.11 -14.37 6.45
C LYS A 316 -16.55 -13.23 5.65
N LEU A 317 -17.10 -12.03 5.83
CA LEU A 317 -16.53 -10.78 5.34
C LEU A 317 -15.82 -10.07 6.48
N CYS A 318 -14.61 -9.60 6.25
CA CYS A 318 -13.82 -8.79 7.17
C CYS A 318 -13.24 -7.61 6.41
N HIS A 319 -13.45 -6.41 6.92
CA HIS A 319 -12.94 -5.17 6.33
C HIS A 319 -12.06 -4.45 7.33
N LEU A 320 -10.80 -4.17 6.96
CA LEU A 320 -9.86 -3.41 7.77
C LEU A 320 -9.95 -1.94 7.41
N GLN A 321 -10.26 -1.11 8.38
CA GLN A 321 -10.38 0.34 8.22
C GLN A 321 -9.18 1.10 8.80
N GLN A 322 -8.62 0.61 9.91
CA GLN A 322 -7.56 1.29 10.61
C GLN A 322 -6.24 1.26 9.84
N PRO A 323 -5.65 2.41 9.51
CA PRO A 323 -4.32 2.46 8.94
C PRO A 323 -3.27 2.01 9.96
N ILE A 324 -2.25 1.27 9.49
CA ILE A 324 -1.12 0.86 10.31
C ILE A 324 0.18 1.58 9.95
N ARG A 325 0.22 2.21 8.77
CA ARG A 325 1.40 2.90 8.26
C ARG A 325 1.43 4.38 8.58
N TRP A 326 0.28 4.98 8.95
CA TRP A 326 0.11 6.39 9.32
C TRP A 326 -1.04 6.53 10.33
N ALA A 327 -1.22 7.74 10.86
CA ALA A 327 -2.28 8.00 11.83
C ALA A 327 -3.68 7.87 11.20
N VAL A 328 -4.66 7.59 12.04
CA VAL A 328 -6.08 7.71 11.66
C VAL A 328 -6.36 9.16 11.28
N ASN A 329 -7.14 9.39 10.24
CA ASN A 329 -7.42 10.71 9.66
C ASN A 329 -6.16 11.42 9.12
N ASP A 330 -5.29 10.68 8.44
CA ASP A 330 -4.13 11.22 7.75
C ASP A 330 -4.56 12.23 6.66
N ASN A 331 -4.07 13.47 6.76
CA ASN A 331 -4.46 14.55 5.87
C ASN A 331 -4.11 14.27 4.40
N LEU A 332 -2.96 13.62 4.15
CA LEU A 332 -2.53 13.30 2.80
C LEU A 332 -3.36 12.16 2.19
N GLU A 333 -3.86 11.22 3.01
CA GLU A 333 -4.80 10.20 2.56
C GLU A 333 -6.12 10.83 2.13
N SER A 334 -6.71 11.67 2.97
CA SER A 334 -7.96 12.36 2.67
C SER A 334 -7.84 13.23 1.41
N TRP A 335 -6.74 13.96 1.29
CA TRP A 335 -6.43 14.72 0.09
C TRP A 335 -6.32 13.83 -1.16
N LEU A 336 -5.64 12.68 -1.06
CA LEU A 336 -5.46 11.74 -2.17
C LEU A 336 -6.80 11.22 -2.69
N TYR A 337 -7.70 10.82 -1.78
CA TYR A 337 -9.03 10.35 -2.15
C TYR A 337 -9.81 11.41 -2.91
N GLN A 338 -9.77 12.65 -2.42
CA GLN A 338 -10.46 13.77 -3.07
C GLN A 338 -9.81 14.17 -4.40
N ALA A 339 -8.48 14.28 -4.45
CA ALA A 339 -7.76 14.75 -5.65
C ALA A 339 -7.86 13.75 -6.82
N PHE A 340 -7.95 12.46 -6.54
CA PHE A 340 -8.01 11.41 -7.56
C PHE A 340 -9.36 10.71 -7.64
N LEU A 341 -10.37 11.21 -6.90
CA LEU A 341 -11.75 10.69 -6.92
C LEU A 341 -11.80 9.17 -6.68
N LEU A 342 -10.96 8.67 -5.74
CA LEU A 342 -10.79 7.23 -5.53
C LEU A 342 -12.03 6.55 -4.94
N ASP A 343 -12.90 7.30 -4.27
CA ASP A 343 -14.16 6.88 -3.66
C ASP A 343 -15.41 7.27 -4.49
N ALA A 344 -15.22 7.92 -5.65
CA ALA A 344 -16.32 8.37 -6.48
C ALA A 344 -17.18 7.17 -6.94
N GLU A 345 -18.47 7.21 -6.62
CA GLU A 345 -19.44 6.25 -7.12
C GLU A 345 -19.86 6.66 -8.54
N LEU A 346 -19.93 5.68 -9.46
CA LEU A 346 -20.57 5.90 -10.75
C LEU A 346 -22.08 5.94 -10.50
N THR A 347 -22.67 7.10 -10.69
CA THR A 347 -24.12 7.31 -10.71
C THR A 347 -24.75 6.67 -11.95
#